data_de21fcd436137fad5801435b4ec01bf8
#
_entry.id   de21fcd436137fad5801435b4ec01bf8
#
_cell.length_a   1.000
_cell.length_b   1.000
_cell.length_c   1.000
_cell.angle_alpha   90.00
_cell.angle_beta   90.00
_cell.angle_gamma   90.00
#
_symmetry.space_group_name_H-M   'P 1'
#
loop_
_entity.id
_entity.type
_entity.pdbx_description
1 polymer ?
#
loop_
_entity_poly.entity_id
_entity_poly.type
_entity_poly.pdbx_seq_one_letter_code
_entity_poly.pdbx_strand_id
1 'polypeptide(L)'
;MQEKGLGTPATRAAIIEGLLTEKYMLREGREIIPTAKAFQLMTLLRGLEVEELCRAELTGEWEYKLSQMEKGQLSREAFMQEIAAMTERMVKKAKEYDRDTIPGDYATLQSPCPNCGGVVKENYRRYACVGKAGAEGCGF
;
A
#
# COMPACT_ATOMS: atom_id res chain seq x y z
N MET A 1 -7.22 -2.22 -16.02
CA MET A 1 -6.59 -3.53 -15.81
C MET A 1 -6.17 -4.17 -17.13
N GLN A 2 -7.07 -4.36 -18.09
CA GLN A 2 -6.77 -5.02 -19.36
C GLN A 2 -5.63 -4.34 -20.13
N GLU A 3 -5.68 -3.03 -20.30
CA GLU A 3 -4.67 -2.24 -21.03
C GLU A 3 -3.28 -2.28 -20.38
N LYS A 4 -3.21 -2.50 -19.08
CA LYS A 4 -1.96 -2.56 -18.30
C LYS A 4 -1.51 -3.99 -17.97
N GLY A 5 -2.13 -5.01 -18.56
CA GLY A 5 -1.77 -6.40 -18.32
C GLY A 5 -2.06 -6.93 -16.91
N LEU A 6 -2.92 -6.25 -16.13
CA LEU A 6 -3.23 -6.66 -14.77
C LEU A 6 -4.31 -7.74 -14.73
N GLY A 7 -3.93 -8.92 -14.26
CA GLY A 7 -4.80 -10.07 -14.14
C GLY A 7 -5.29 -10.62 -15.49
N THR A 8 -5.76 -11.83 -15.47
CA THR A 8 -6.45 -12.45 -16.60
C THR A 8 -7.94 -12.10 -16.61
N PRO A 9 -8.67 -12.30 -17.70
CA PRO A 9 -10.13 -12.15 -17.70
C PRO A 9 -10.82 -12.91 -16.57
N ALA A 10 -10.34 -14.10 -16.23
CA ALA A 10 -10.90 -14.95 -15.18
C ALA A 10 -10.62 -14.42 -13.75
N THR A 11 -9.50 -13.73 -13.52
CA THR A 11 -9.07 -13.32 -12.17
C THR A 11 -9.43 -11.88 -11.83
N ARG A 12 -9.70 -11.02 -12.81
CA ARG A 12 -9.95 -9.58 -12.57
C ARG A 12 -11.13 -9.31 -11.63
N ALA A 13 -12.23 -10.04 -11.81
CA ALA A 13 -13.39 -9.88 -10.94
C ALA A 13 -13.05 -10.26 -9.49
N ALA A 14 -12.39 -11.39 -9.27
CA ALA A 14 -11.98 -11.84 -7.94
C ALA A 14 -11.01 -10.88 -7.26
N ILE A 15 -10.09 -10.26 -8.00
CA ILE A 15 -9.18 -9.23 -7.48
C ILE A 15 -9.96 -8.01 -6.99
N ILE A 16 -10.90 -7.51 -7.78
CA ILE A 16 -11.72 -6.35 -7.42
C ILE A 16 -12.59 -6.66 -6.20
N GLU A 17 -13.27 -7.80 -6.18
CA GLU A 17 -14.08 -8.22 -5.03
C GLU A 17 -13.23 -8.43 -3.78
N GLY A 18 -12.00 -8.95 -3.91
CA GLY A 18 -11.04 -9.06 -2.81
C GLY A 18 -10.68 -7.69 -2.22
N LEU A 19 -10.41 -6.69 -3.06
CA LEU A 19 -10.11 -5.33 -2.60
C LEU A 19 -11.30 -4.66 -1.90
N LEU A 20 -12.52 -4.93 -2.33
CA LEU A 20 -13.75 -4.47 -1.67
C LEU A 20 -13.95 -5.19 -0.32
N THR A 21 -13.76 -6.51 -0.27
CA THR A 21 -13.87 -7.31 0.95
C THR A 21 -12.86 -6.86 2.00
N GLU A 22 -11.62 -6.62 1.59
CA GLU A 22 -10.54 -6.11 2.45
C GLU A 22 -10.65 -4.61 2.75
N LYS A 23 -11.69 -3.94 2.23
CA LYS A 23 -11.97 -2.52 2.44
C LYS A 23 -10.83 -1.59 2.00
N TYR A 24 -10.13 -1.93 0.95
CA TYR A 24 -9.28 -0.98 0.24
C TYR A 24 -10.07 -0.07 -0.68
N MET A 25 -11.22 -0.54 -1.13
CA MET A 25 -12.18 0.22 -1.94
C MET A 25 -13.59 0.06 -1.38
N LEU A 26 -14.44 1.03 -1.64
CA LEU A 26 -15.88 1.00 -1.35
C LEU A 26 -16.67 1.28 -2.62
N ARG A 27 -17.90 0.78 -2.67
CA ARG A 27 -18.86 1.14 -3.72
C ARG A 27 -19.78 2.23 -3.20
N GLU A 28 -19.83 3.35 -3.92
CA GLU A 28 -20.82 4.39 -3.74
C GLU A 28 -21.66 4.52 -5.02
N GLY A 29 -22.84 3.91 -5.00
CA GLY A 29 -23.69 3.82 -6.18
C GLY A 29 -23.00 3.05 -7.32
N ARG A 30 -22.63 3.75 -8.40
CA ARG A 30 -21.92 3.17 -9.55
C ARG A 30 -20.40 3.39 -9.54
N GLU A 31 -19.92 4.11 -8.55
CA GLU A 31 -18.50 4.46 -8.42
C GLU A 31 -17.78 3.57 -7.43
N ILE A 32 -16.49 3.39 -7.65
CA ILE A 32 -15.58 2.73 -6.71
C ILE A 32 -14.61 3.79 -6.20
N ILE A 33 -14.59 4.00 -4.89
CA ILE A 33 -13.75 4.98 -4.23
C ILE A 33 -12.70 4.29 -3.36
N PRO A 34 -11.45 4.79 -3.32
CA PRO A 34 -10.43 4.29 -2.42
C PRO A 34 -10.73 4.72 -0.99
N THR A 35 -10.37 3.86 -0.03
CA THR A 35 -10.50 4.14 1.40
C THR A 35 -9.22 4.76 1.97
N ALA A 36 -9.30 5.30 3.20
CA ALA A 36 -8.12 5.75 3.94
C ALA A 36 -7.06 4.65 4.07
N LYS A 37 -7.48 3.38 4.25
CA LYS A 37 -6.59 2.22 4.26
C LYS A 37 -5.77 2.09 2.98
N ALA A 38 -6.38 2.33 1.81
CA ALA A 38 -5.68 2.28 0.53
C ALA A 38 -4.66 3.44 0.41
N PHE A 39 -5.05 4.65 0.79
CA PHE A 39 -4.16 5.80 0.78
C PHE A 39 -2.95 5.60 1.69
N GLN A 40 -3.15 5.04 2.89
CA GLN A 40 -2.08 4.73 3.83
C GLN A 40 -1.07 3.74 3.24
N LEU A 41 -1.56 2.65 2.65
CA LEU A 41 -0.70 1.67 2.01
C LEU A 41 0.12 2.30 0.87
N MET A 42 -0.53 3.06 0.00
CA MET A 42 0.15 3.72 -1.12
C MET A 42 1.17 4.75 -0.66
N THR A 43 0.87 5.50 0.40
CA THR A 43 1.78 6.49 0.98
C THR A 43 2.99 5.81 1.62
N LEU A 44 2.77 4.69 2.33
CA LEU A 44 3.86 3.88 2.89
C LEU A 44 4.78 3.35 1.79
N LEU A 45 4.23 2.73 0.76
CA LEU A 45 5.02 2.16 -0.35
C LEU A 45 5.84 3.24 -1.08
N ARG A 46 5.28 4.43 -1.27
CA ARG A 46 6.01 5.58 -1.82
C ARG A 46 7.09 6.08 -0.86
N GLY A 47 6.79 6.17 0.44
CA GLY A 47 7.75 6.55 1.47
C GLY A 47 8.93 5.58 1.59
N LEU A 48 8.69 4.30 1.37
CA LEU A 48 9.71 3.25 1.27
C LEU A 48 10.46 3.27 -0.08
N GLU A 49 10.07 4.14 -1.00
CA GLU A 49 10.59 4.19 -2.38
C GLU A 49 10.56 2.81 -3.09
N VAL A 50 9.53 2.03 -2.82
CA VAL A 50 9.24 0.76 -3.51
C VAL A 50 8.14 0.97 -4.55
N GLU A 51 8.31 2.00 -5.37
CA GLU A 51 7.34 2.40 -6.39
C GLU A 51 7.02 1.30 -7.38
N GLU A 52 7.93 0.36 -7.56
CA GLU A 52 7.74 -0.79 -8.44
C GLU A 52 6.47 -1.57 -8.07
N LEU A 53 6.17 -1.72 -6.77
CA LEU A 53 4.95 -2.40 -6.30
C LEU A 53 3.67 -1.58 -6.54
N CYS A 54 3.81 -0.28 -6.82
CA CYS A 54 2.70 0.61 -7.11
C CYS A 54 2.43 0.79 -8.60
N ARG A 55 3.27 0.21 -9.47
CA ARG A 55 3.18 0.37 -10.92
C ARG A 55 2.54 -0.84 -11.57
N ALA A 56 1.54 -0.60 -12.37
CA ALA A 56 0.93 -1.64 -13.21
C ALA A 56 1.93 -2.21 -14.24
N GLU A 57 2.88 -1.40 -14.66
CA GLU A 57 3.90 -1.72 -15.66
C GLU A 57 4.81 -2.86 -15.18
N LEU A 58 5.14 -2.94 -13.88
CA LEU A 58 5.96 -4.03 -13.33
C LEU A 58 5.34 -5.40 -13.60
N THR A 59 4.03 -5.53 -13.37
CA THR A 59 3.31 -6.78 -13.65
C THR A 59 3.39 -7.13 -15.14
N GLY A 60 3.20 -6.15 -16.02
CA GLY A 60 3.32 -6.35 -17.47
C GLY A 60 4.74 -6.76 -17.90
N GLU A 61 5.78 -6.17 -17.31
CA GLU A 61 7.18 -6.55 -17.55
C GLU A 61 7.47 -7.98 -17.11
N TRP A 62 6.97 -8.39 -15.97
CA TRP A 62 7.13 -9.77 -15.48
C TRP A 62 6.42 -10.78 -16.36
N GLU A 63 5.19 -10.51 -16.77
CA GLU A 63 4.46 -11.35 -17.72
C GLU A 63 5.23 -11.48 -19.06
N TYR A 64 5.80 -10.39 -19.55
CA TYR A 64 6.65 -10.41 -20.75
C TYR A 64 7.90 -11.27 -20.55
N LYS A 65 8.62 -11.11 -19.43
CA LYS A 65 9.80 -11.90 -19.08
C LYS A 65 9.47 -13.39 -18.93
N LEU A 66 8.34 -13.73 -18.32
CA LEU A 66 7.86 -15.10 -18.21
C LEU A 66 7.58 -15.70 -19.60
N SER A 67 6.98 -14.93 -20.52
CA SER A 67 6.80 -15.35 -21.92
C SER A 67 8.15 -15.53 -22.64
N GLN A 68 9.16 -14.72 -22.35
CA GLN A 68 10.51 -14.92 -22.90
C GLN A 68 11.17 -16.20 -22.34
N MET A 69 10.95 -16.54 -21.08
CA MET A 69 11.42 -17.78 -20.48
C MET A 69 10.78 -18.99 -21.16
N GLU A 70 9.47 -18.96 -21.40
CA GLU A 70 8.76 -20.01 -22.12
C GLU A 70 9.35 -20.25 -23.53
N LYS A 71 9.80 -19.18 -24.20
CA LYS A 71 10.44 -19.24 -25.51
C LYS A 71 11.94 -19.54 -25.46
N GLY A 72 12.51 -19.76 -24.29
CA GLY A 72 13.95 -20.00 -24.11
C GLY A 72 14.84 -18.79 -24.36
N GLN A 73 14.28 -17.58 -24.41
CA GLN A 73 15.01 -16.31 -24.64
C GLN A 73 15.57 -15.70 -23.36
N LEU A 74 15.04 -16.08 -22.20
CA LEU A 74 15.50 -15.66 -20.89
C LEU A 74 15.67 -16.89 -19.99
N SER A 75 16.77 -16.98 -19.25
CA SER A 75 16.96 -18.07 -18.29
C SER A 75 16.20 -17.82 -17.00
N ARG A 76 15.77 -18.90 -16.34
CA ARG A 76 15.14 -18.82 -15.03
C ARG A 76 16.08 -18.19 -14.00
N GLU A 77 17.36 -18.53 -14.06
CA GLU A 77 18.38 -18.02 -13.16
C GLU A 77 18.52 -16.51 -13.24
N ALA A 78 18.58 -15.95 -14.45
CA ALA A 78 18.66 -14.51 -14.68
C ALA A 78 17.42 -13.79 -14.14
N PHE A 79 16.22 -14.32 -14.40
CA PHE A 79 14.97 -13.76 -13.88
C PHE A 79 14.93 -13.80 -12.35
N MET A 80 15.32 -14.92 -11.73
CA MET A 80 15.33 -15.05 -10.26
C MET A 80 16.37 -14.16 -9.59
N GLN A 81 17.52 -13.89 -10.25
CA GLN A 81 18.50 -12.92 -9.74
C GLN A 81 17.93 -11.50 -9.72
N GLU A 82 17.18 -11.09 -10.72
CA GLU A 82 16.50 -9.78 -10.73
C GLU A 82 15.48 -9.68 -9.57
N ILE A 83 14.68 -10.72 -9.36
CA ILE A 83 13.70 -10.78 -8.26
C ILE A 83 14.41 -10.69 -6.91
N ALA A 84 15.49 -11.44 -6.71
CA ALA A 84 16.27 -11.45 -5.48
C ALA A 84 16.86 -10.06 -5.19
N ALA A 85 17.48 -9.43 -6.19
CA ALA A 85 18.05 -8.09 -6.06
C ALA A 85 16.99 -7.03 -5.74
N MET A 86 15.82 -7.10 -6.37
CA MET A 86 14.69 -6.22 -6.05
C MET A 86 14.20 -6.43 -4.62
N THR A 87 14.04 -7.68 -4.19
CA THR A 87 13.59 -8.02 -2.83
C THR A 87 14.58 -7.52 -1.78
N GLU A 88 15.88 -7.74 -2.00
CA GLU A 88 16.94 -7.26 -1.10
C GLU A 88 16.90 -5.73 -0.93
N ARG A 89 16.76 -5.00 -2.04
CA ARG A 89 16.61 -3.54 -2.02
C ARG A 89 15.38 -3.10 -1.22
N MET A 90 14.23 -3.75 -1.43
CA MET A 90 13.00 -3.44 -0.70
C MET A 90 13.13 -3.70 0.80
N VAL A 91 13.71 -4.85 1.18
CA VAL A 91 13.95 -5.20 2.59
C VAL A 91 14.90 -4.22 3.25
N LYS A 92 15.97 -3.81 2.55
CA LYS A 92 16.90 -2.79 3.05
C LYS A 92 16.21 -1.48 3.32
N LYS A 93 15.45 -0.96 2.35
CA LYS A 93 14.66 0.28 2.50
C LYS A 93 13.64 0.19 3.64
N ALA A 94 12.97 -0.97 3.79
CA ALA A 94 12.03 -1.17 4.88
C ALA A 94 12.72 -1.17 6.26
N LYS A 95 13.94 -1.70 6.37
CA LYS A 95 14.73 -1.67 7.61
C LYS A 95 15.28 -0.28 7.95
N GLU A 96 15.60 0.50 6.93
CA GLU A 96 16.13 1.86 7.06
C GLU A 96 15.01 2.90 7.22
N TYR A 97 13.75 2.49 7.15
CA TYR A 97 12.60 3.37 7.28
C TYR A 97 12.41 3.79 8.74
N ASP A 98 12.86 5.00 9.05
CA ASP A 98 12.90 5.59 10.40
C ASP A 98 11.72 6.57 10.62
N ARG A 99 10.50 6.15 10.33
CA ARG A 99 9.31 6.95 10.62
C ARG A 99 8.36 6.16 11.52
N ASP A 100 8.14 6.67 12.71
CA ASP A 100 7.24 6.08 13.71
C ASP A 100 5.76 6.06 13.29
N THR A 101 5.40 6.82 12.26
CA THR A 101 4.03 6.91 11.77
C THR A 101 3.97 6.67 10.27
N ILE A 102 3.06 5.77 9.87
CA ILE A 102 2.67 5.64 8.47
C ILE A 102 1.98 6.95 8.08
N PRO A 103 2.54 7.74 7.13
CA PRO A 103 1.88 8.95 6.69
C PRO A 103 0.53 8.58 6.06
N GLY A 104 -0.54 9.14 6.56
CA GLY A 104 -1.87 9.00 6.01
C GLY A 104 -2.71 10.19 6.44
N ASP A 105 -3.67 10.57 5.61
CA ASP A 105 -4.68 11.54 6.01
C ASP A 105 -5.66 10.90 6.98
N TYR A 106 -5.22 10.78 8.22
CA TYR A 106 -6.11 10.40 9.31
C TYR A 106 -7.01 11.57 9.68
N ALA A 107 -8.29 11.30 9.82
CA ALA A 107 -9.21 12.30 10.32
C ALA A 107 -8.75 12.80 11.69
N THR A 108 -8.64 14.12 11.80
CA THR A 108 -8.40 14.79 13.08
C THR A 108 -9.76 15.21 13.63
N LEU A 109 -10.10 14.74 14.84
CA LEU A 109 -11.33 15.16 15.47
C LEU A 109 -11.26 16.63 15.89
N GLN A 110 -12.36 17.34 15.71
CA GLN A 110 -12.47 18.73 16.19
C GLN A 110 -12.58 18.78 17.73
N SER A 111 -13.10 17.71 18.35
CA SER A 111 -13.19 17.61 19.79
C SER A 111 -11.83 17.27 20.40
N PRO A 112 -11.40 17.99 21.43
CA PRO A 112 -10.16 17.70 22.13
C PRO A 112 -10.27 16.37 22.92
N CYS A 113 -9.12 15.79 23.22
CA CYS A 113 -9.05 14.59 24.05
C CYS A 113 -9.69 14.83 25.43
N PRO A 114 -10.64 13.98 25.88
CA PRO A 114 -11.31 14.16 27.16
C PRO A 114 -10.38 14.04 28.37
N ASN A 115 -9.25 13.32 28.21
CA ASN A 115 -8.32 13.11 29.32
C ASN A 115 -7.30 14.26 29.47
N CYS A 116 -6.77 14.79 28.37
CA CYS A 116 -5.68 15.77 28.45
C CYS A 116 -5.92 17.04 27.61
N GLY A 117 -7.02 17.11 26.88
CA GLY A 117 -7.28 18.24 25.97
C GLY A 117 -6.37 18.31 24.75
N GLY A 118 -5.63 17.23 24.45
CA GLY A 118 -4.79 17.11 23.27
C GLY A 118 -5.57 16.78 21.99
N VAL A 119 -4.87 16.70 20.88
CA VAL A 119 -5.46 16.37 19.58
C VAL A 119 -5.78 14.89 19.52
N VAL A 120 -6.97 14.55 19.01
CA VAL A 120 -7.39 13.17 18.75
C VAL A 120 -7.39 12.94 17.25
N LYS A 121 -6.70 11.89 16.81
CA LYS A 121 -6.64 11.47 15.42
C LYS A 121 -7.17 10.05 15.24
N GLU A 122 -7.74 9.81 14.08
CA GLU A 122 -8.05 8.46 13.62
C GLU A 122 -6.76 7.71 13.38
N ASN A 123 -6.70 6.47 13.88
CA ASN A 123 -5.59 5.56 13.65
C ASN A 123 -6.17 4.21 13.25
N TYR A 124 -6.07 3.84 12.00
CA TYR A 124 -6.45 2.55 11.38
C TYR A 124 -7.73 1.87 11.89
N ARG A 125 -7.89 1.66 13.21
CA ARG A 125 -9.04 0.97 13.83
C ARG A 125 -9.62 1.70 15.04
N ARG A 126 -9.04 2.81 15.43
CA ARG A 126 -9.43 3.54 16.63
C ARG A 126 -9.10 5.02 16.52
N TYR A 127 -9.72 5.81 17.34
CA TYR A 127 -9.29 7.17 17.61
C TYR A 127 -8.31 7.15 18.78
N ALA A 128 -7.21 7.89 18.67
CA ALA A 128 -6.19 7.96 19.71
C ALA A 128 -5.73 9.40 19.92
N CYS A 129 -5.42 9.72 21.15
CA CYS A 129 -4.82 11.01 21.49
C CYS A 129 -3.36 11.03 21.04
N VAL A 130 -2.99 12.02 20.21
CA VAL A 130 -1.60 12.26 19.80
C VAL A 130 -0.91 13.33 20.66
N GLY A 131 -1.54 13.75 21.74
CA GLY A 131 -1.00 14.76 22.64
C GLY A 131 -1.25 16.20 22.20
N LYS A 132 -0.65 17.14 22.95
CA LYS A 132 -0.48 18.53 22.55
C LYS A 132 0.85 18.66 21.82
N ALA A 133 1.03 19.72 21.03
CA ALA A 133 2.29 19.96 20.30
C ALA A 133 3.51 19.78 21.22
N GLY A 134 4.36 18.80 20.92
CA GLY A 134 5.57 18.49 21.69
C GLY A 134 5.40 17.57 22.91
N ALA A 135 4.23 16.99 23.12
CA ALA A 135 3.98 16.01 24.18
C ALA A 135 3.44 14.68 23.59
N GLU A 136 3.79 13.56 24.22
CA GLU A 136 3.24 12.26 23.87
C GLU A 136 1.75 12.18 24.18
N GLY A 137 1.03 11.30 23.46
CA GLY A 137 -0.38 11.03 23.72
C GLY A 137 -0.62 10.45 25.11
N CYS A 138 -1.79 10.75 25.70
CA CYS A 138 -2.12 10.33 27.07
C CYS A 138 -2.67 8.91 27.20
N GLY A 139 -2.59 8.09 26.14
CA GLY A 139 -3.12 6.72 26.13
C GLY A 139 -4.63 6.60 25.92
N PHE A 140 -5.34 7.70 25.60
CA PHE A 140 -6.75 7.68 25.21
C PHE A 140 -6.92 7.06 23.83
#